data_389f0e179b5f89108e4a373ebe6bb7d2
#
_entry.id   389f0e179b5f89108e4a373ebe6bb7d2
#
_cell.length_a   1.000
_cell.length_b   1.000
_cell.length_c   1.000
_cell.angle_alpha   90.00
_cell.angle_beta   90.00
_cell.angle_gamma   90.00
#
_symmetry.space_group_name_H-M   'P 1'
#
loop_
_entity.id
_entity.type
_entity.pdbx_description
1 polymer ?
#
loop_
_entity_poly.entity_id
_entity_poly.type
_entity_poly.pdbx_seq_one_letter_code
_entity_poly.pdbx_strand_id
1 'polypeptide(L)'
;MTTSTNIDPKDIRAHWAKYPGDKYVDGWASLWDSDTLPWDRGFPNPALEDTLIQRAGTIGGPISQDGERRKALVPGCGRGVDVLLLASFGYDAYGLEVSATAVDACKKEEKENHSWYRVRDEKAGKGKTTFVQGDFFDDAWLKEIEVSRNGFDIIYDYTVCILAAAIGLHFVITIVFSPLVLCVLPGELQDASLSVFGHLICHFRPSLDLSGLSGYSL
;
A
#
# COMPACT_ATOMS: atom_id res chain seq x y z
N MET A 1 -14.70 17.92 -8.99
CA MET A 1 -15.55 16.79 -9.43
C MET A 1 -14.75 16.00 -10.42
N THR A 2 -14.05 14.98 -9.98
CA THR A 2 -13.33 14.04 -10.86
C THR A 2 -14.36 13.14 -11.49
N THR A 3 -14.55 13.26 -12.78
CA THR A 3 -15.34 12.31 -13.57
C THR A 3 -14.57 10.99 -13.58
N SER A 4 -15.03 10.03 -12.78
CA SER A 4 -14.59 8.63 -12.92
C SER A 4 -14.88 8.22 -14.36
N THR A 5 -13.86 8.23 -15.20
CA THR A 5 -13.95 7.66 -16.55
C THR A 5 -14.11 6.16 -16.37
N ASN A 6 -15.29 5.68 -16.70
CA ASN A 6 -15.61 4.25 -16.68
C ASN A 6 -14.80 3.60 -17.81
N ILE A 7 -13.57 3.15 -17.50
CA ILE A 7 -12.71 2.50 -18.48
C ILE A 7 -13.25 1.09 -18.71
N ASP A 8 -13.48 0.74 -19.96
CA ASP A 8 -13.85 -0.63 -20.34
C ASP A 8 -12.76 -1.60 -19.82
N PRO A 9 -13.10 -2.67 -19.07
CA PRO A 9 -12.15 -3.68 -18.66
C PRO A 9 -11.27 -4.24 -19.80
N LYS A 10 -11.72 -4.16 -21.03
CA LYS A 10 -10.94 -4.50 -22.23
C LYS A 10 -9.77 -3.55 -22.45
N ASP A 11 -9.96 -2.26 -22.17
CA ASP A 11 -8.92 -1.23 -22.36
C ASP A 11 -7.79 -1.41 -21.33
N ILE A 12 -8.12 -1.75 -20.09
CA ILE A 12 -7.14 -2.10 -19.05
C ILE A 12 -6.33 -3.34 -19.44
N ARG A 13 -6.98 -4.37 -19.96
CA ARG A 13 -6.30 -5.58 -20.44
C ARG A 13 -5.36 -5.28 -21.61
N ALA A 14 -5.79 -4.46 -22.57
CA ALA A 14 -4.99 -4.01 -23.68
C ALA A 14 -3.81 -3.13 -23.25
N HIS A 15 -3.99 -2.34 -22.19
CA HIS A 15 -2.91 -1.58 -21.57
C HIS A 15 -1.83 -2.51 -21.04
N TRP A 16 -2.17 -3.46 -20.17
CA TRP A 16 -1.19 -4.36 -19.56
C TRP A 16 -0.48 -5.28 -20.56
N ALA A 17 -1.11 -5.61 -21.69
CA ALA A 17 -0.45 -6.36 -22.76
C ALA A 17 0.78 -5.64 -23.36
N LYS A 18 0.88 -4.31 -23.19
CA LYS A 18 2.02 -3.50 -23.65
C LYS A 18 3.19 -3.50 -22.66
N TYR A 19 2.94 -3.86 -21.39
CA TYR A 19 3.89 -3.79 -20.29
C TYR A 19 4.08 -5.15 -19.58
N PRO A 20 4.56 -6.19 -20.31
CA PRO A 20 4.74 -7.51 -19.73
C PRO A 20 5.97 -7.56 -18.80
N GLY A 21 5.90 -8.43 -17.77
CA GLY A 21 7.02 -8.74 -16.90
C GLY A 21 7.52 -7.54 -16.11
N ASP A 22 8.80 -7.24 -16.21
CA ASP A 22 9.50 -6.14 -15.52
C ASP A 22 9.08 -4.72 -15.94
N LYS A 23 8.32 -4.60 -17.03
CA LYS A 23 7.78 -3.31 -17.50
C LYS A 23 6.54 -2.83 -16.76
N TYR A 24 6.06 -3.55 -15.75
CA TYR A 24 4.85 -3.16 -15.01
C TYR A 24 4.99 -1.76 -14.35
N VAL A 25 6.19 -1.36 -13.95
CA VAL A 25 6.48 -0.03 -13.41
C VAL A 25 6.12 1.06 -14.44
N ASP A 26 6.56 0.88 -15.69
CA ASP A 26 6.23 1.80 -16.79
C ASP A 26 4.72 1.81 -17.08
N GLY A 27 4.06 0.65 -16.92
CA GLY A 27 2.62 0.52 -17.08
C GLY A 27 1.85 1.38 -16.06
N TRP A 28 2.23 1.32 -14.80
CA TRP A 28 1.64 2.17 -13.76
C TRP A 28 1.92 3.65 -13.98
N ALA A 29 3.18 4.00 -14.26
CA ALA A 29 3.55 5.38 -14.57
C ALA A 29 2.71 5.95 -15.74
N SER A 30 2.55 5.18 -16.81
CA SER A 30 1.74 5.57 -17.98
C SER A 30 0.28 5.86 -17.64
N LEU A 31 -0.33 5.10 -16.71
CA LEU A 31 -1.71 5.34 -16.26
C LEU A 31 -1.83 6.63 -15.46
N TRP A 32 -0.87 6.91 -14.59
CA TRP A 32 -0.79 8.17 -13.85
C TRP A 32 -0.56 9.37 -14.77
N ASP A 33 0.36 9.27 -15.73
CA ASP A 33 0.69 10.33 -16.67
C ASP A 33 -0.47 10.68 -17.61
N SER A 34 -1.32 9.69 -17.91
CA SER A 34 -2.52 9.89 -18.74
C SER A 34 -3.79 10.22 -17.96
N ASP A 35 -3.69 10.42 -16.63
CA ASP A 35 -4.84 10.63 -15.72
C ASP A 35 -5.92 9.54 -15.86
N THR A 36 -5.48 8.31 -16.13
CA THR A 36 -6.34 7.15 -16.34
C THR A 36 -6.41 6.33 -15.05
N LEU A 37 -7.16 6.81 -14.05
CA LEU A 37 -7.11 6.36 -12.67
C LEU A 37 -8.49 5.87 -12.16
N PRO A 38 -9.09 4.81 -12.72
CA PRO A 38 -10.44 4.38 -12.36
C PRO A 38 -10.57 3.86 -10.93
N TRP A 39 -9.45 3.50 -10.29
CA TRP A 39 -9.39 3.07 -8.89
C TRP A 39 -9.24 4.22 -7.90
N ASP A 40 -8.85 5.42 -8.36
CA ASP A 40 -8.63 6.57 -7.50
C ASP A 40 -9.95 7.21 -7.09
N ARG A 41 -10.29 7.06 -5.83
CA ARG A 41 -11.55 7.59 -5.26
C ARG A 41 -11.40 8.99 -4.71
N GLY A 42 -10.17 9.49 -4.52
CA GLY A 42 -9.88 10.81 -3.95
C GLY A 42 -10.21 10.95 -2.45
N PHE A 43 -10.40 9.83 -1.74
CA PHE A 43 -10.63 9.81 -0.29
C PHE A 43 -10.09 8.51 0.32
N PRO A 44 -9.75 8.52 1.63
CA PRO A 44 -9.23 7.34 2.31
C PRO A 44 -10.21 6.16 2.29
N ASN A 45 -9.68 4.94 2.36
CA ASN A 45 -10.51 3.75 2.43
C ASN A 45 -11.29 3.73 3.77
N PRO A 46 -12.63 3.74 3.76
CA PRO A 46 -13.42 3.72 4.98
C PRO A 46 -13.14 2.49 5.86
N ALA A 47 -12.84 1.34 5.26
CA ALA A 47 -12.51 0.14 6.01
C ALA A 47 -11.18 0.26 6.77
N LEU A 48 -10.21 1.03 6.27
CA LEU A 48 -9.01 1.35 7.03
C LEU A 48 -9.35 2.24 8.23
N GLU A 49 -10.15 3.29 8.04
CA GLU A 49 -10.58 4.18 9.12
C GLU A 49 -11.33 3.40 10.20
N ASP A 50 -12.30 2.58 9.82
CA ASP A 50 -13.07 1.72 10.74
C ASP A 50 -12.13 0.76 11.51
N THR A 51 -11.14 0.20 10.85
CA THR A 51 -10.17 -0.69 11.49
C THR A 51 -9.31 0.04 12.52
N LEU A 52 -8.80 1.21 12.18
CA LEU A 52 -8.02 2.05 13.09
C LEU A 52 -8.82 2.43 14.34
N ILE A 53 -10.13 2.67 14.20
CA ILE A 53 -11.03 3.00 15.32
C ILE A 53 -11.39 1.75 16.13
N GLN A 54 -11.91 0.72 15.46
CA GLN A 54 -12.54 -0.43 16.12
C GLN A 54 -11.54 -1.48 16.60
N ARG A 55 -10.36 -1.55 15.99
CA ARG A 55 -9.32 -2.54 16.26
C ARG A 55 -8.06 -1.97 16.89
N ALA A 56 -8.10 -0.73 17.39
CA ALA A 56 -6.96 -0.07 18.04
C ALA A 56 -6.28 -0.94 19.11
N GLY A 57 -7.06 -1.68 19.91
CA GLY A 57 -6.53 -2.60 20.91
C GLY A 57 -5.79 -3.82 20.35
N THR A 58 -6.10 -4.23 19.12
CA THR A 58 -5.47 -5.38 18.44
C THR A 58 -4.24 -4.95 17.65
N ILE A 59 -4.37 -3.86 16.88
CA ILE A 59 -3.28 -3.35 16.04
C ILE A 59 -2.23 -2.56 16.82
N GLY A 60 -2.60 -2.10 18.01
CA GLY A 60 -1.82 -1.19 18.84
C GLY A 60 -1.98 0.27 18.42
N GLY A 61 -1.77 1.18 19.38
CA GLY A 61 -1.82 2.63 19.14
C GLY A 61 -0.59 3.15 18.39
N PRO A 62 -0.61 4.43 18.01
CA PRO A 62 0.48 5.06 17.26
C PRO A 62 1.77 5.27 18.09
N ILE A 63 1.68 5.16 19.40
CA ILE A 63 2.83 5.22 20.31
C ILE A 63 3.03 3.85 20.94
N SER A 64 4.23 3.30 20.84
CA SER A 64 4.63 2.04 21.42
C SER A 64 4.81 2.13 22.95
N GLN A 65 5.02 1.00 23.62
CA GLN A 65 5.17 0.97 25.09
C GLN A 65 6.43 1.69 25.59
N ASP A 66 7.46 1.77 24.76
CA ASP A 66 8.71 2.49 25.00
C ASP A 66 8.63 3.99 24.66
N GLY A 67 7.46 4.47 24.22
CA GLY A 67 7.21 5.87 23.92
C GLY A 67 7.59 6.29 22.50
N GLU A 68 8.07 5.36 21.65
CA GLU A 68 8.43 5.64 20.28
C GLU A 68 7.19 5.68 19.38
N ARG A 69 7.23 6.52 18.35
CA ARG A 69 6.16 6.62 17.37
C ARG A 69 6.28 5.48 16.36
N ARG A 70 5.20 4.74 16.20
CA ARG A 70 5.11 3.62 15.25
C ARG A 70 5.06 4.09 13.82
N LYS A 71 5.71 3.33 12.94
CA LYS A 71 5.80 3.58 11.50
C LYS A 71 4.80 2.71 10.74
N ALA A 72 4.05 3.35 9.84
CA ALA A 72 3.11 2.68 8.96
C ALA A 72 3.51 2.86 7.49
N LEU A 73 3.54 1.79 6.71
CA LEU A 73 3.83 1.80 5.28
C LEU A 73 2.57 1.53 4.47
N VAL A 74 2.39 2.28 3.40
CA VAL A 74 1.37 2.04 2.38
C VAL A 74 2.08 1.85 1.04
N PRO A 75 2.33 0.60 0.61
CA PRO A 75 2.89 0.34 -0.72
C PRO A 75 1.84 0.62 -1.79
N GLY A 76 2.26 1.16 -2.95
CA GLY A 76 1.35 1.57 -4.03
C GLY A 76 0.33 2.59 -3.55
N CYS A 77 0.77 3.59 -2.81
CA CYS A 77 -0.12 4.50 -2.08
C CYS A 77 -0.98 5.41 -2.98
N GLY A 78 -0.73 5.42 -4.30
CA GLY A 78 -1.44 6.25 -5.25
C GLY A 78 -1.38 7.73 -4.88
N ARG A 79 -2.53 8.37 -4.69
CA ARG A 79 -2.66 9.78 -4.25
C ARG A 79 -2.29 10.01 -2.78
N GLY A 80 -1.97 8.97 -2.01
CA GLY A 80 -1.53 9.09 -0.62
C GLY A 80 -2.62 9.36 0.41
N VAL A 81 -3.89 9.24 0.07
CA VAL A 81 -5.01 9.54 0.99
C VAL A 81 -5.01 8.66 2.24
N ASP A 82 -4.66 7.37 2.11
CA ASP A 82 -4.56 6.45 3.24
C ASP A 82 -3.31 6.70 4.10
N VAL A 83 -2.22 7.20 3.50
CA VAL A 83 -1.03 7.66 4.23
C VAL A 83 -1.38 8.86 5.12
N LEU A 84 -2.11 9.83 4.57
CA LEU A 84 -2.56 11.01 5.31
C LEU A 84 -3.54 10.63 6.43
N LEU A 85 -4.41 9.64 6.19
CA LEU A 85 -5.29 9.08 7.22
C LEU A 85 -4.48 8.48 8.37
N LEU A 86 -3.52 7.60 8.10
CA LEU A 86 -2.66 6.98 9.11
C LEU A 86 -1.91 8.04 9.93
N ALA A 87 -1.38 9.08 9.27
CA ALA A 87 -0.74 10.19 9.96
C ALA A 87 -1.70 10.95 10.86
N SER A 88 -2.99 11.09 10.47
CA SER A 88 -4.01 11.73 11.29
C SER A 88 -4.33 10.97 12.59
N PHE A 89 -4.14 9.63 12.56
CA PHE A 89 -4.22 8.76 13.74
C PHE A 89 -2.92 8.72 14.57
N GLY A 90 -1.89 9.42 14.15
CA GLY A 90 -0.65 9.61 14.90
C GLY A 90 0.51 8.68 14.50
N TYR A 91 0.39 7.84 13.49
CA TYR A 91 1.51 7.05 12.98
C TYR A 91 2.45 7.90 12.13
N ASP A 92 3.76 7.65 12.18
CA ASP A 92 4.66 8.14 11.14
C ASP A 92 4.38 7.31 9.87
N ALA A 93 3.74 7.93 8.88
CA ALA A 93 3.17 7.25 7.73
C ALA A 93 4.02 7.47 6.47
N TYR A 94 4.33 6.37 5.80
CA TYR A 94 5.17 6.32 4.61
C TYR A 94 4.34 5.82 3.44
N GLY A 95 4.32 6.59 2.35
CA GLY A 95 3.73 6.20 1.08
C GLY A 95 4.83 5.88 0.08
N LEU A 96 4.79 4.67 -0.45
CA LEU A 96 5.69 4.20 -1.50
C LEU A 96 4.92 4.10 -2.81
N GLU A 97 5.44 4.68 -3.89
CA GLU A 97 4.79 4.66 -5.19
C GLU A 97 5.83 4.62 -6.32
N VAL A 98 5.59 3.86 -7.37
CA VAL A 98 6.53 3.75 -8.49
C VAL A 98 6.46 4.95 -9.43
N SER A 99 5.29 5.59 -9.54
CA SER A 99 5.08 6.74 -10.42
C SER A 99 5.48 8.05 -9.75
N ALA A 100 6.38 8.82 -10.38
CA ALA A 100 6.73 10.17 -9.95
C ALA A 100 5.50 11.09 -9.96
N THR A 101 4.62 10.97 -10.97
CA THR A 101 3.37 11.72 -11.08
C THR A 101 2.44 11.44 -9.90
N ALA A 102 2.37 10.19 -9.43
CA ALA A 102 1.60 9.82 -8.25
C ALA A 102 2.21 10.42 -6.97
N VAL A 103 3.53 10.39 -6.81
CA VAL A 103 4.22 11.01 -5.67
C VAL A 103 3.96 12.52 -5.63
N ASP A 104 3.95 13.19 -6.78
CA ASP A 104 3.60 14.61 -6.84
C ASP A 104 2.12 14.86 -6.51
N ALA A 105 1.23 13.93 -6.90
CA ALA A 105 -0.17 13.97 -6.48
C ALA A 105 -0.33 13.81 -4.96
N CYS A 106 0.48 12.96 -4.30
CA CYS A 106 0.51 12.85 -2.83
C CYS A 106 0.86 14.19 -2.15
N LYS A 107 1.92 14.84 -2.61
CA LYS A 107 2.38 16.12 -2.07
C LYS A 107 1.33 17.22 -2.27
N LYS A 108 0.65 17.19 -3.41
CA LYS A 108 -0.45 18.10 -3.72
C LYS A 108 -1.64 17.84 -2.80
N GLU A 109 -2.05 16.57 -2.62
CA GLU A 109 -3.14 16.17 -1.74
C GLU A 109 -2.90 16.63 -0.31
N GLU A 110 -1.70 16.39 0.23
CA GLU A 110 -1.31 16.83 1.56
C GLU A 110 -1.42 18.35 1.73
N LYS A 111 -0.96 19.10 0.73
CA LYS A 111 -0.97 20.57 0.77
C LYS A 111 -2.38 21.15 0.66
N GLU A 112 -3.20 20.64 -0.27
CA GLU A 112 -4.51 21.24 -0.59
C GLU A 112 -5.61 20.76 0.35
N ASN A 113 -5.53 19.54 0.85
CA ASN A 113 -6.57 18.87 1.63
C ASN A 113 -6.17 18.60 3.09
N HIS A 114 -5.09 19.24 3.59
CA HIS A 114 -4.59 19.02 4.96
C HIS A 114 -5.68 19.17 6.05
N SER A 115 -6.68 20.01 5.82
CA SER A 115 -7.78 20.25 6.75
C SER A 115 -8.74 19.06 6.89
N TRP A 116 -8.74 18.11 5.94
CA TRP A 116 -9.54 16.89 5.99
C TRP A 116 -8.91 15.84 6.91
N TYR A 117 -7.58 15.89 7.06
CA TYR A 117 -6.79 14.96 7.85
C TYR A 117 -6.48 15.54 9.24
N ARG A 118 -7.54 15.84 10.00
CA ARG A 118 -7.43 16.39 11.36
C ARG A 118 -6.88 15.32 12.29
N VAL A 119 -6.19 15.78 13.34
CA VAL A 119 -5.73 14.90 14.42
C VAL A 119 -6.91 14.09 14.98
N ARG A 120 -6.77 12.76 14.99
CA ARG A 120 -7.75 11.80 15.49
C ARG A 120 -7.40 11.31 16.90
N ASP A 121 -6.13 11.32 17.26
CA ASP A 121 -5.64 11.03 18.61
C ASP A 121 -4.88 12.26 19.14
N GLU A 122 -5.53 13.02 20.00
CA GLU A 122 -4.94 14.25 20.55
C GLU A 122 -3.73 13.98 21.44
N LYS A 123 -3.64 12.79 22.08
CA LYS A 123 -2.51 12.42 22.93
C LYS A 123 -1.27 12.10 22.12
N ALA A 124 -1.46 11.40 21.02
CA ALA A 124 -0.37 11.08 20.10
C ALA A 124 -0.01 12.27 19.20
N GLY A 125 -0.98 13.12 18.88
CA GLY A 125 -0.84 14.18 17.88
C GLY A 125 -0.73 13.61 16.46
N LYS A 126 -0.53 14.48 15.46
CA LYS A 126 -0.34 14.05 14.07
C LYS A 126 1.05 13.45 13.87
N GLY A 127 1.14 12.32 13.19
CA GLY A 127 2.40 11.74 12.74
C GLY A 127 2.98 12.46 11.52
N LYS A 128 4.22 12.16 11.18
CA LYS A 128 4.86 12.64 9.96
C LYS A 128 4.36 11.86 8.75
N THR A 129 4.36 12.52 7.60
CA THR A 129 4.13 11.90 6.29
C THR A 129 5.41 11.93 5.48
N THR A 130 5.71 10.83 4.81
CA THR A 130 6.86 10.71 3.90
C THR A 130 6.38 10.01 2.64
N PHE A 131 6.55 10.66 1.49
CA PHE A 131 6.24 10.06 0.19
C PHE A 131 7.54 9.83 -0.58
N VAL A 132 7.78 8.59 -0.97
CA VAL A 132 9.00 8.16 -1.65
C VAL A 132 8.66 7.47 -2.96
N GLN A 133 9.42 7.76 -4.01
CA GLN A 133 9.32 7.03 -5.26
C GLN A 133 10.16 5.77 -5.20
N GLY A 134 9.57 4.63 -5.53
CA GLY A 134 10.30 3.37 -5.57
C GLY A 134 9.41 2.19 -5.89
N ASP A 135 10.05 1.09 -6.24
CA ASP A 135 9.41 -0.20 -6.42
C ASP A 135 9.37 -0.94 -5.07
N PHE A 136 8.19 -1.40 -4.66
CA PHE A 136 8.03 -2.16 -3.42
C PHE A 136 8.88 -3.45 -3.40
N PHE A 137 9.18 -3.98 -4.58
CA PHE A 137 9.96 -5.20 -4.75
C PHE A 137 11.48 -4.97 -4.84
N ASP A 138 11.92 -3.71 -4.73
CA ASP A 138 13.33 -3.31 -4.64
C ASP A 138 13.57 -2.53 -3.34
N ASP A 139 14.66 -2.82 -2.64
CA ASP A 139 14.97 -2.18 -1.34
C ASP A 139 15.68 -0.82 -1.46
N ALA A 140 15.93 -0.31 -2.68
CA ALA A 140 16.71 0.92 -2.86
C ALA A 140 16.08 2.13 -2.16
N TRP A 141 14.75 2.26 -2.17
CA TRP A 141 14.01 3.35 -1.54
C TRP A 141 14.12 3.39 0.00
N LEU A 142 14.39 2.25 0.64
CA LEU A 142 14.57 2.18 2.10
C LEU A 142 15.75 3.03 2.57
N LYS A 143 16.82 3.13 1.76
CA LYS A 143 18.00 3.95 2.06
C LYS A 143 17.68 5.44 2.03
N GLU A 144 16.78 5.86 1.13
CA GLU A 144 16.36 7.25 0.99
C GLU A 144 15.61 7.74 2.23
N ILE A 145 14.78 6.88 2.81
CA ILE A 145 13.99 7.21 4.00
C ILE A 145 14.65 6.82 5.32
N GLU A 146 15.86 6.25 5.27
CA GLU A 146 16.64 5.82 6.45
C GLU A 146 15.89 4.82 7.36
N VAL A 147 15.06 3.96 6.75
CA VAL A 147 14.32 2.91 7.46
C VAL A 147 14.83 1.54 7.01
N SER A 148 15.00 0.62 7.96
CA SER A 148 15.36 -0.76 7.64
C SER A 148 14.15 -1.53 7.08
N ARG A 149 14.38 -2.63 6.36
CA ARG A 149 13.32 -3.50 5.82
C ARG A 149 12.28 -3.92 6.88
N ASN A 150 12.71 -4.14 8.11
CA ASN A 150 11.86 -4.54 9.24
C ASN A 150 11.49 -3.36 10.15
N GLY A 151 11.64 -2.13 9.67
CA GLY A 151 11.45 -0.92 10.48
C GLY A 151 10.04 -0.36 10.48
N PHE A 152 9.06 -1.08 9.92
CA PHE A 152 7.65 -0.69 9.95
C PHE A 152 6.87 -1.55 10.92
N ASP A 153 5.97 -0.94 11.68
CA ASP A 153 5.10 -1.62 12.64
C ASP A 153 3.78 -2.07 12.00
N ILE A 154 3.35 -1.34 10.97
CA ILE A 154 2.13 -1.62 10.20
C ILE A 154 2.46 -1.52 8.71
N ILE A 155 1.95 -2.46 7.93
CA ILE A 155 1.88 -2.37 6.47
C ILE A 155 0.41 -2.46 6.07
N TYR A 156 -0.09 -1.40 5.43
CA TYR A 156 -1.43 -1.39 4.88
C TYR A 156 -1.35 -1.60 3.37
N ASP A 157 -1.73 -2.79 2.94
CA ASP A 157 -1.81 -3.16 1.52
C ASP A 157 -3.27 -3.35 1.11
N TYR A 158 -3.74 -2.52 0.19
CA TYR A 158 -5.08 -2.63 -0.37
C TYR A 158 -5.07 -3.36 -1.72
N THR A 159 -4.03 -3.20 -2.53
CA THR A 159 -4.06 -3.69 -3.92
C THR A 159 -2.74 -4.19 -4.48
N VAL A 160 -1.59 -3.85 -3.93
CA VAL A 160 -0.28 -4.13 -4.56
C VAL A 160 -0.04 -5.62 -4.71
N CYS A 161 -0.23 -6.41 -3.65
CA CYS A 161 -0.03 -7.86 -3.72
C CYS A 161 -1.03 -8.56 -4.64
N ILE A 162 -2.28 -8.10 -4.68
CA ILE A 162 -3.32 -8.66 -5.56
C ILE A 162 -3.02 -8.33 -7.02
N LEU A 163 -2.64 -7.10 -7.31
CA LEU A 163 -2.33 -6.64 -8.67
C LEU A 163 -1.06 -7.30 -9.20
N ALA A 164 -0.03 -7.46 -8.37
CA ALA A 164 1.17 -8.19 -8.72
C ALA A 164 0.84 -9.63 -9.15
N ALA A 165 -0.02 -10.33 -8.41
CA ALA A 165 -0.48 -11.67 -8.77
C ALA A 165 -1.30 -11.67 -10.08
N ALA A 166 -2.16 -10.66 -10.31
CA ALA A 166 -3.01 -10.57 -11.50
C ALA A 166 -2.22 -10.34 -12.79
N ILE A 167 -1.06 -9.70 -12.73
CA ILE A 167 -0.16 -9.49 -13.88
C ILE A 167 0.88 -10.60 -14.06
N GLY A 168 0.71 -11.73 -13.33
CA GLY A 168 1.58 -12.91 -13.47
C GLY A 168 2.90 -12.82 -12.72
N LEU A 169 3.06 -11.82 -11.87
CA LEU A 169 4.17 -11.73 -10.94
C LEU A 169 3.85 -12.64 -9.74
N HIS A 170 4.40 -13.86 -9.77
CA HIS A 170 4.27 -14.79 -8.65
C HIS A 170 5.28 -14.41 -7.57
N PHE A 171 4.81 -13.68 -6.56
CA PHE A 171 5.60 -13.35 -5.38
C PHE A 171 5.13 -14.20 -4.20
N VAL A 172 6.08 -14.88 -3.58
CA VAL A 172 5.88 -15.40 -2.23
C VAL A 172 6.32 -14.30 -1.27
N ILE A 173 5.36 -13.57 -0.72
CA ILE A 173 5.65 -12.54 0.27
C ILE A 173 5.78 -13.24 1.63
N THR A 174 7.00 -13.37 2.14
CA THR A 174 7.27 -13.86 3.50
C THR A 174 7.61 -12.67 4.39
N ILE A 175 6.69 -12.23 5.24
CA ILE A 175 7.00 -11.25 6.29
C ILE A 175 7.48 -12.02 7.52
N VAL A 176 8.78 -12.04 7.75
CA VAL A 176 9.39 -12.55 8.97
C VAL A 176 9.61 -11.37 9.90
N PHE A 177 8.93 -11.39 11.04
CA PHE A 177 8.97 -10.44 12.16
C PHE A 177 8.21 -9.11 12.01
N SER A 178 7.00 -9.19 12.53
CA SER A 178 6.26 -8.16 13.28
C SER A 178 5.84 -6.83 12.66
N PRO A 179 5.60 -6.61 11.39
CA PRO A 179 4.54 -5.68 11.02
C PRO A 179 3.20 -6.40 11.00
N LEU A 180 2.18 -5.75 11.54
CA LEU A 180 0.80 -6.15 11.31
C LEU A 180 0.47 -5.83 9.86
N VAL A 181 0.28 -6.85 9.02
CA VAL A 181 -0.19 -6.63 7.65
C VAL A 181 -1.70 -6.55 7.65
N LEU A 182 -2.19 -5.40 7.26
CA LEU A 182 -3.60 -5.12 7.12
C LEU A 182 -3.97 -5.18 5.64
N CYS A 183 -4.40 -6.35 5.17
CA CYS A 183 -4.95 -6.49 3.82
C CYS A 183 -6.46 -6.30 3.86
N VAL A 184 -6.98 -5.38 3.05
CA VAL A 184 -8.42 -5.22 2.83
C VAL A 184 -8.73 -5.72 1.43
N LEU A 185 -9.49 -6.82 1.35
CA LEU A 185 -9.93 -7.37 0.08
C LEU A 185 -11.08 -6.55 -0.51
N PRO A 186 -11.08 -6.26 -1.81
CA PRO A 186 -12.17 -5.52 -2.45
C PRO A 186 -13.46 -6.35 -2.57
N GLY A 187 -14.60 -5.73 -2.32
CA GLY A 187 -15.92 -6.16 -2.74
C GLY A 187 -16.55 -7.32 -1.98
N GLU A 188 -16.91 -8.39 -2.63
CA GLU A 188 -17.82 -9.46 -2.16
C GLU A 188 -17.31 -10.34 -0.99
N LEU A 189 -16.07 -10.11 -0.51
CA LEU A 189 -15.49 -10.82 0.64
C LEU A 189 -15.58 -10.03 1.95
N GLN A 190 -16.33 -8.94 1.99
CA GLN A 190 -16.48 -8.11 3.21
C GLN A 190 -17.19 -8.83 4.36
N ASP A 191 -17.90 -9.93 4.11
CA ASP A 191 -18.51 -10.78 5.15
C ASP A 191 -17.55 -11.85 5.73
N ALA A 192 -16.42 -12.05 5.10
CA ALA A 192 -15.40 -12.96 5.61
C ALA A 192 -14.36 -12.14 6.39
N SER A 193 -14.60 -12.02 7.70
CA SER A 193 -13.62 -11.71 8.76
C SER A 193 -12.31 -11.08 8.27
N LEU A 194 -12.03 -9.83 8.67
CA LEU A 194 -10.67 -9.30 8.69
C LEU A 194 -9.74 -10.37 9.25
N SER A 195 -9.09 -11.11 8.36
CA SER A 195 -8.06 -12.05 8.77
C SER A 195 -6.86 -11.21 9.17
N VAL A 196 -6.76 -10.93 10.46
CA VAL A 196 -5.50 -10.51 11.06
C VAL A 196 -4.60 -11.73 10.95
N PHE A 197 -3.87 -11.86 9.85
CA PHE A 197 -2.83 -12.87 9.71
C PHE A 197 -1.66 -12.43 10.58
N GLY A 198 -1.69 -12.83 11.85
CA GLY A 198 -0.46 -12.93 12.62
C GLY A 198 0.45 -13.92 11.89
N HIS A 199 1.62 -13.43 11.41
CA HIS A 199 2.61 -14.18 10.66
C HIS A 199 2.26 -14.49 9.21
N LEU A 200 2.02 -13.49 8.39
CA LEU A 200 2.24 -13.64 6.96
C LEU A 200 3.76 -13.50 6.71
N ILE A 201 4.41 -14.64 6.44
CA ILE A 201 5.84 -14.66 6.13
C ILE A 201 6.00 -14.40 4.63
N CYS A 202 6.53 -13.23 4.25
CA CYS A 202 6.83 -12.90 2.86
C CYS A 202 8.31 -13.14 2.54
N HIS A 203 8.65 -14.23 1.84
CA HIS A 203 10.00 -14.48 1.31
C HIS A 203 10.12 -13.90 -0.08
N PHE A 204 11.01 -12.95 -0.22
CA PHE A 204 11.45 -12.44 -1.50
C PHE A 204 12.53 -13.38 -2.06
N ARG A 205 12.16 -14.24 -3.02
CA ARG A 205 13.12 -14.88 -3.91
C ARG A 205 12.69 -14.58 -5.34
N PRO A 206 13.53 -13.96 -6.15
CA PRO A 206 13.38 -14.07 -7.59
C PRO A 206 13.68 -15.53 -7.94
N SER A 207 12.66 -16.34 -8.25
CA SER A 207 12.88 -17.69 -8.72
C SER A 207 13.17 -17.66 -10.22
N LEU A 208 14.42 -17.59 -10.55
CA LEU A 208 14.97 -18.12 -11.79
C LEU A 208 15.37 -19.58 -11.50
N ASP A 209 14.42 -20.48 -11.37
CA ASP A 209 14.60 -21.91 -11.67
C ASP A 209 13.25 -22.63 -11.71
N LEU A 210 12.74 -22.88 -12.89
CA LEU A 210 11.52 -23.63 -13.15
C LEU A 210 11.77 -25.15 -13.31
N SER A 211 12.90 -25.69 -12.87
CA SER A 211 13.26 -27.10 -13.10
C SER A 211 12.87 -28.06 -11.96
N GLY A 212 12.18 -27.60 -10.92
CA GLY A 212 11.93 -28.40 -9.70
C GLY A 212 10.47 -28.75 -9.35
N LEU A 213 9.47 -28.42 -10.16
CA LEU A 213 8.07 -28.71 -9.86
C LEU A 213 7.47 -29.82 -10.75
N SER A 214 8.03 -31.05 -10.67
CA SER A 214 7.31 -32.27 -11.00
C SER A 214 6.94 -32.95 -9.68
N GLY A 215 5.70 -32.83 -9.24
CA GLY A 215 5.18 -33.67 -8.18
C GLY A 215 4.35 -32.98 -7.11
N TYR A 216 3.18 -32.46 -7.47
CA TYR A 216 1.99 -32.46 -6.60
C TYR A 216 0.75 -32.53 -7.50
N SER A 217 0.25 -33.76 -7.66
CA SER A 217 -1.13 -34.02 -8.11
C SER A 217 -2.09 -33.63 -6.99
N LEU A 218 -3.26 -33.16 -7.40
CA LEU A 218 -4.45 -32.84 -6.61
C LEU A 218 -4.75 -33.77 -5.46
#